data_fbb7c4e0ddfe2e3ed22e4fa1c6cbc0b1
#
_entry.id   fbb7c4e0ddfe2e3ed22e4fa1c6cbc0b1
#
_cell.length_a   1.000
_cell.length_b   1.000
_cell.length_c   1.000
_cell.angle_alpha   90.00
_cell.angle_beta   90.00
_cell.angle_gamma   90.00
#
_symmetry.space_group_name_H-M   'P 1'
#
loop_
_entity.id
_entity.type
_entity.pdbx_description
1 polymer ?
#
loop_
_entity_poly.entity_id
_entity_poly.type
_entity_poly.pdbx_seq_one_letter_code
_entity_poly.pdbx_strand_id
1 'polypeptide(L)'
;MENKLRIAAAIAAQTGLEADQLRDWLETPPDPAMGDYAFPCFRLAKTMRKAPPAIAAELAGSIGHIDGIASMEAKGGYLNFFADKTAFVRDTLNKVLAQGDSYGDSDLGGGRNVCVEYSSINIAKPFHIGHLPSTAIGNSLYRIYKALGYNAIGINHLGDWGTQFGKMIVAYKKWGDKPVPQCTVRELVKLYVRFHEEAEKHPEMNDEARAWFKKIENGDNEAVTLWQQFKDLTLKEVGKVYDRLGVRFDSYAGESFYEDKMGAVIDELREKGLLTVDKGATLVDLSAYDMPPCIILRSDGATLYATRDLAAAIYRKKTYDFVKSLYVVAYQQNLHFKQFFKVLELMGNDWVKDCEHVNFGMVSMEEGTLSTRHGNVVYLEDVLDAAVEKTGKIIEEKSPDLPDKDEVAAAVGVGAVVWSMLYNSRIKDVTFSWKKVLNFDGETGPYAQYTHARCCSVLRKAGSYDINAMDPSCFADDATASLAKAIAAFPAAVMAAAEKNEPYIVSRATMEVCTAFNKFYFCNQIITEDAGVSAARLALTDAARITIKKGLYLVGLQAPERM
;
A
#
# COMPACT_ATOMS: atom_id res chain seq x y z
N MET A 1 -9.39 -14.16 -17.53
CA MET A 1 -10.61 -14.64 -16.85
C MET A 1 -11.69 -15.02 -17.88
N GLU A 2 -11.92 -14.20 -18.88
CA GLU A 2 -12.96 -14.38 -19.89
C GLU A 2 -12.79 -15.66 -20.72
N ASN A 3 -11.60 -15.97 -21.22
CA ASN A 3 -11.33 -17.22 -21.94
C ASN A 3 -11.59 -18.47 -21.09
N LYS A 4 -11.28 -18.46 -19.79
CA LYS A 4 -11.63 -19.58 -18.89
C LYS A 4 -13.13 -19.80 -18.78
N LEU A 5 -13.92 -18.72 -18.78
CA LEU A 5 -15.38 -18.81 -18.76
C LEU A 5 -15.92 -19.37 -20.08
N ARG A 6 -15.40 -18.88 -21.23
CA ARG A 6 -15.79 -19.39 -22.56
C ARG A 6 -15.44 -20.87 -22.75
N ILE A 7 -14.23 -21.28 -22.34
CA ILE A 7 -13.80 -22.68 -22.36
C ILE A 7 -14.70 -23.54 -21.46
N ALA A 8 -14.95 -23.08 -20.22
CA ALA A 8 -15.80 -23.80 -19.28
C ALA A 8 -17.24 -23.96 -19.80
N ALA A 9 -17.80 -22.90 -20.39
CA ALA A 9 -19.13 -22.96 -21.03
C ALA A 9 -19.17 -23.94 -22.21
N ALA A 10 -18.12 -23.97 -23.05
CA ALA A 10 -18.02 -24.91 -24.16
C ALA A 10 -17.92 -26.37 -23.69
N ILE A 11 -17.17 -26.66 -22.62
CA ILE A 11 -17.08 -27.98 -22.01
C ILE A 11 -18.41 -28.33 -21.32
N ALA A 12 -19.06 -27.39 -20.63
CA ALA A 12 -20.35 -27.59 -19.99
C ALA A 12 -21.44 -28.03 -20.99
N ALA A 13 -21.47 -27.41 -22.17
CA ALA A 13 -22.40 -27.79 -23.24
C ALA A 13 -22.22 -29.23 -23.72
N GLN A 14 -21.03 -29.82 -23.59
CA GLN A 14 -20.75 -31.20 -23.99
C GLN A 14 -20.93 -32.22 -22.84
N THR A 15 -20.82 -31.76 -21.59
CA THR A 15 -20.76 -32.64 -20.43
C THR A 15 -22.00 -32.57 -19.53
N GLY A 16 -22.80 -31.51 -19.66
CA GLY A 16 -23.94 -31.23 -18.79
C GLY A 16 -23.56 -30.81 -17.35
N LEU A 17 -22.27 -30.52 -17.08
CA LEU A 17 -21.80 -30.09 -15.79
C LEU A 17 -21.87 -28.55 -15.67
N GLU A 18 -21.85 -28.05 -14.43
CA GLU A 18 -21.88 -26.63 -14.15
C GLU A 18 -20.59 -25.92 -14.62
N ALA A 19 -20.73 -24.83 -15.37
CA ALA A 19 -19.61 -24.09 -15.97
C ALA A 19 -18.64 -23.55 -14.91
N ASP A 20 -19.12 -23.08 -13.75
CA ASP A 20 -18.28 -22.58 -12.68
C ASP A 20 -17.34 -23.65 -12.12
N GLN A 21 -17.83 -24.86 -11.93
CA GLN A 21 -17.02 -26.00 -11.50
C GLN A 21 -15.94 -26.35 -12.53
N LEU A 22 -16.29 -26.34 -13.82
CA LEU A 22 -15.36 -26.62 -14.91
C LEU A 22 -14.31 -25.52 -15.05
N ARG A 23 -14.69 -24.25 -14.86
CA ARG A 23 -13.77 -23.12 -14.83
C ARG A 23 -12.69 -23.28 -13.76
N ASP A 24 -13.08 -23.72 -12.56
CA ASP A 24 -12.15 -23.89 -11.44
C ASP A 24 -11.20 -25.08 -11.63
N TRP A 25 -11.52 -25.97 -12.57
CA TRP A 25 -10.64 -27.09 -12.96
C TRP A 25 -9.64 -26.72 -14.05
N LEU A 26 -9.80 -25.57 -14.73
CA LEU A 26 -8.87 -25.15 -15.77
C LEU A 26 -7.54 -24.68 -15.17
N GLU A 27 -6.47 -25.32 -15.58
CA GLU A 27 -5.09 -25.08 -15.15
C GLU A 27 -4.35 -24.25 -16.22
N THR A 28 -3.23 -23.65 -15.82
CA THR A 28 -2.26 -23.05 -16.74
C THR A 28 -1.08 -24.01 -16.84
N PRO A 29 -0.77 -24.56 -18.03
CA PRO A 29 0.36 -25.46 -18.18
C PRO A 29 1.68 -24.77 -17.81
N PRO A 30 2.63 -25.47 -17.16
CA PRO A 30 3.95 -24.92 -16.88
C PRO A 30 4.82 -24.71 -18.14
N ASP A 31 4.56 -25.51 -19.19
CA ASP A 31 5.21 -25.42 -20.50
C ASP A 31 4.28 -24.70 -21.47
N PRO A 32 4.65 -23.52 -22.02
CA PRO A 32 3.86 -22.80 -23.03
C PRO A 32 3.56 -23.62 -24.30
N ALA A 33 4.39 -24.62 -24.64
CA ALA A 33 4.14 -25.52 -25.75
C ALA A 33 2.91 -26.44 -25.53
N MET A 34 2.40 -26.50 -24.30
CA MET A 34 1.19 -27.25 -23.94
C MET A 34 -0.07 -26.36 -23.92
N GLY A 35 0.01 -25.14 -24.45
CA GLY A 35 -1.10 -24.19 -24.54
C GLY A 35 -1.14 -23.15 -23.40
N ASP A 36 -2.13 -22.28 -23.49
CA ASP A 36 -2.38 -21.25 -22.48
C ASP A 36 -3.30 -21.72 -21.35
N TYR A 37 -4.16 -22.71 -21.63
CA TYR A 37 -5.04 -23.36 -20.66
C TYR A 37 -5.06 -24.87 -20.90
N ALA A 38 -5.19 -25.65 -19.83
CA ALA A 38 -5.33 -27.09 -19.88
C ALA A 38 -6.52 -27.56 -19.03
N PHE A 39 -7.35 -28.42 -19.60
CA PHE A 39 -8.44 -29.05 -18.87
C PHE A 39 -8.08 -30.51 -18.55
N PRO A 40 -8.03 -30.90 -17.26
CA PRO A 40 -7.66 -32.24 -16.83
C PRO A 40 -8.84 -33.20 -16.99
N CYS A 41 -8.91 -33.92 -18.12
CA CYS A 41 -10.01 -34.81 -18.45
C CYS A 41 -10.17 -36.03 -17.51
N PHE A 42 -9.16 -36.33 -16.70
CA PHE A 42 -9.27 -37.35 -15.65
C PHE A 42 -10.33 -37.01 -14.59
N ARG A 43 -10.67 -35.77 -14.40
CA ARG A 43 -11.78 -35.33 -13.53
C ARG A 43 -13.15 -35.77 -14.05
N LEU A 44 -13.26 -35.97 -15.36
CA LEU A 44 -14.48 -36.44 -16.02
C LEU A 44 -14.55 -37.98 -16.17
N ALA A 45 -13.45 -38.67 -15.90
CA ALA A 45 -13.34 -40.12 -16.17
C ALA A 45 -14.46 -40.96 -15.52
N LYS A 46 -14.82 -40.63 -14.27
CA LYS A 46 -15.89 -41.32 -13.52
C LYS A 46 -17.28 -40.97 -14.06
N THR A 47 -17.52 -39.74 -14.43
CA THR A 47 -18.80 -39.24 -14.93
C THR A 47 -19.08 -39.76 -16.34
N MET A 48 -18.10 -39.67 -17.24
CA MET A 48 -18.23 -40.11 -18.63
C MET A 48 -17.94 -41.61 -18.82
N ARG A 49 -17.41 -42.29 -17.79
CA ARG A 49 -17.02 -43.71 -17.83
C ARG A 49 -16.08 -44.05 -18.99
N LYS A 50 -15.14 -43.16 -19.27
CA LYS A 50 -14.15 -43.27 -20.35
C LYS A 50 -12.75 -42.97 -19.84
N ALA A 51 -11.74 -43.47 -20.56
CA ALA A 51 -10.35 -43.13 -20.27
C ALA A 51 -10.06 -41.62 -20.54
N PRO A 52 -9.27 -40.92 -19.72
CA PRO A 52 -8.99 -39.50 -19.89
C PRO A 52 -8.52 -39.08 -21.29
N PRO A 53 -7.62 -39.85 -21.98
CA PRO A 53 -7.24 -39.51 -23.35
C PRO A 53 -8.40 -39.58 -24.34
N ALA A 54 -9.31 -40.54 -24.17
CA ALA A 54 -10.48 -40.68 -25.03
C ALA A 54 -11.48 -39.54 -24.81
N ILE A 55 -11.63 -39.06 -23.57
CA ILE A 55 -12.46 -37.91 -23.23
C ILE A 55 -11.86 -36.65 -23.85
N ALA A 56 -10.53 -36.44 -23.74
CA ALA A 56 -9.86 -35.32 -24.33
C ALA A 56 -10.02 -35.25 -25.87
N ALA A 57 -9.88 -36.41 -26.54
CA ALA A 57 -10.09 -36.52 -27.99
C ALA A 57 -11.54 -36.27 -28.40
N GLU A 58 -12.51 -36.81 -27.65
CA GLU A 58 -13.95 -36.61 -27.89
C GLU A 58 -14.32 -35.12 -27.73
N LEU A 59 -13.89 -34.48 -26.65
CA LEU A 59 -14.15 -33.07 -26.43
C LEU A 59 -13.47 -32.18 -27.51
N ALA A 60 -12.23 -32.49 -27.89
CA ALA A 60 -11.54 -31.77 -28.97
C ALA A 60 -12.29 -31.88 -30.31
N GLY A 61 -12.95 -33.00 -30.58
CA GLY A 61 -13.74 -33.21 -31.80
C GLY A 61 -15.16 -32.66 -31.75
N SER A 62 -15.74 -32.52 -30.54
CA SER A 62 -17.14 -32.10 -30.37
C SER A 62 -17.30 -30.63 -30.03
N ILE A 63 -16.31 -30.01 -29.39
CA ILE A 63 -16.30 -28.57 -29.12
C ILE A 63 -15.98 -27.84 -30.43
N GLY A 64 -16.90 -26.97 -30.84
CA GLY A 64 -16.70 -26.10 -31.99
C GLY A 64 -15.76 -24.95 -31.72
N HIS A 65 -15.83 -23.93 -32.56
CA HIS A 65 -15.07 -22.69 -32.37
C HIS A 65 -15.41 -22.03 -31.03
N ILE A 66 -14.38 -21.68 -30.27
CA ILE A 66 -14.49 -20.87 -29.06
C ILE A 66 -13.87 -19.52 -29.34
N ASP A 67 -14.63 -18.44 -29.18
CA ASP A 67 -14.13 -17.09 -29.39
C ASP A 67 -12.96 -16.79 -28.42
N GLY A 68 -11.84 -16.29 -28.97
CA GLY A 68 -10.59 -16.06 -28.26
C GLY A 68 -9.68 -17.29 -28.11
N ILE A 69 -10.03 -18.44 -28.68
CA ILE A 69 -9.20 -19.66 -28.75
C ILE A 69 -8.88 -19.99 -30.19
N ALA A 70 -7.59 -20.03 -30.53
CA ALA A 70 -7.11 -20.32 -31.88
C ALA A 70 -7.18 -21.82 -32.23
N SER A 71 -6.85 -22.68 -31.26
CA SER A 71 -6.84 -24.13 -31.46
C SER A 71 -6.98 -24.90 -30.13
N MET A 72 -7.34 -26.18 -30.27
CA MET A 72 -7.41 -27.13 -29.16
C MET A 72 -6.64 -28.39 -29.53
N GLU A 73 -5.92 -28.98 -28.58
CA GLU A 73 -5.16 -30.21 -28.77
C GLU A 73 -5.38 -31.15 -27.59
N ALA A 74 -5.78 -32.39 -27.90
CA ALA A 74 -5.83 -33.46 -26.91
C ALA A 74 -4.45 -34.11 -26.77
N LYS A 75 -3.86 -34.06 -25.57
CA LYS A 75 -2.55 -34.63 -25.29
C LYS A 75 -2.51 -35.32 -23.93
N GLY A 76 -2.27 -36.63 -23.97
CA GLY A 76 -2.29 -37.45 -22.77
C GLY A 76 -3.69 -37.54 -22.14
N GLY A 77 -3.97 -37.01 -21.04
CA GLY A 77 -5.30 -36.92 -20.40
C GLY A 77 -5.79 -35.49 -20.26
N TYR A 78 -5.21 -34.55 -21.04
CA TYR A 78 -5.54 -33.15 -21.03
C TYR A 78 -6.10 -32.70 -22.36
N LEU A 79 -7.05 -31.78 -22.32
CA LEU A 79 -7.45 -30.97 -23.44
C LEU A 79 -6.80 -29.58 -23.28
N ASN A 80 -5.85 -29.27 -24.15
CA ASN A 80 -5.08 -28.05 -24.16
C ASN A 80 -5.71 -27.02 -25.10
N PHE A 81 -5.75 -25.76 -24.68
CA PHE A 81 -6.32 -24.66 -25.45
C PHE A 81 -5.24 -23.61 -25.70
N PHE A 82 -5.11 -23.20 -26.94
CA PHE A 82 -4.20 -22.14 -27.38
C PHE A 82 -5.02 -20.89 -27.64
N ALA A 83 -4.74 -19.83 -26.88
CA ALA A 83 -5.42 -18.56 -27.04
C ALA A 83 -5.09 -17.92 -28.41
N ASP A 84 -6.06 -17.28 -29.02
CA ASP A 84 -5.80 -16.39 -30.14
C ASP A 84 -5.05 -15.16 -29.62
N LYS A 85 -3.73 -15.14 -29.86
CA LYS A 85 -2.85 -14.07 -29.43
C LYS A 85 -3.33 -12.73 -29.99
N THR A 86 -3.76 -12.71 -31.24
CA THR A 86 -4.22 -11.50 -31.93
C THR A 86 -5.50 -10.96 -31.33
N ALA A 87 -6.50 -11.80 -31.11
CA ALA A 87 -7.73 -11.41 -30.44
C ALA A 87 -7.47 -10.98 -29.00
N PHE A 88 -6.64 -11.71 -28.26
CA PHE A 88 -6.28 -11.34 -26.88
C PHE A 88 -5.61 -9.97 -26.77
N VAL A 89 -4.65 -9.67 -27.64
CA VAL A 89 -3.97 -8.36 -27.67
C VAL A 89 -4.96 -7.26 -28.01
N ARG A 90 -5.78 -7.43 -29.05
CA ARG A 90 -6.80 -6.46 -29.45
C ARG A 90 -7.80 -6.18 -28.32
N ASP A 91 -8.33 -7.22 -27.68
CA ASP A 91 -9.31 -7.07 -26.59
C ASP A 91 -8.68 -6.36 -25.38
N THR A 92 -7.42 -6.68 -25.06
CA THR A 92 -6.67 -5.99 -24.00
C THR A 92 -6.50 -4.51 -24.32
N LEU A 93 -6.08 -4.18 -25.54
CA LEU A 93 -5.92 -2.78 -25.98
C LEU A 93 -7.23 -2.01 -25.91
N ASN A 94 -8.30 -2.58 -26.48
CA ASN A 94 -9.62 -1.94 -26.46
C ASN A 94 -10.07 -1.63 -25.02
N LYS A 95 -9.85 -2.57 -24.10
CA LYS A 95 -10.20 -2.38 -22.69
C LYS A 95 -9.39 -1.27 -22.03
N VAL A 96 -8.05 -1.29 -22.20
CA VAL A 96 -7.18 -0.30 -21.56
C VAL A 96 -7.43 1.10 -22.11
N LEU A 97 -7.51 1.25 -23.43
CA LEU A 97 -7.69 2.54 -24.08
C LEU A 97 -9.08 3.13 -23.80
N ALA A 98 -10.12 2.29 -23.69
CA ALA A 98 -11.46 2.73 -23.31
C ALA A 98 -11.53 3.20 -21.85
N GLN A 99 -10.82 2.55 -20.94
CA GLN A 99 -10.82 2.89 -19.51
C GLN A 99 -9.84 4.04 -19.19
N GLY A 100 -8.78 4.22 -19.97
CA GLY A 100 -7.79 5.26 -19.73
C GLY A 100 -7.23 5.24 -18.30
N ASP A 101 -7.19 6.39 -17.63
CA ASP A 101 -6.63 6.53 -16.27
C ASP A 101 -7.38 5.69 -15.20
N SER A 102 -8.58 5.18 -15.48
CA SER A 102 -9.31 4.25 -14.60
C SER A 102 -9.00 2.77 -14.87
N TYR A 103 -8.04 2.46 -15.73
CA TYR A 103 -7.65 1.08 -15.94
C TYR A 103 -7.09 0.44 -14.65
N GLY A 104 -7.69 -0.67 -14.24
CA GLY A 104 -7.40 -1.33 -12.96
C GLY A 104 -8.36 -0.96 -11.83
N ASP A 105 -9.22 0.03 -12.02
CA ASP A 105 -10.29 0.35 -11.09
C ASP A 105 -11.46 -0.65 -11.21
N SER A 106 -12.22 -0.78 -10.13
CA SER A 106 -13.44 -1.59 -10.10
C SER A 106 -14.41 -1.04 -9.06
N ASP A 107 -15.65 -1.53 -9.08
CA ASP A 107 -16.67 -1.20 -8.08
C ASP A 107 -16.86 -2.33 -7.04
N LEU A 108 -15.81 -3.09 -6.76
CA LEU A 108 -15.81 -4.19 -5.78
C LEU A 108 -16.25 -3.70 -4.40
N GLY A 109 -15.85 -2.48 -4.05
CA GLY A 109 -16.17 -1.84 -2.77
C GLY A 109 -17.63 -1.45 -2.63
N GLY A 110 -18.33 -1.09 -3.72
CA GLY A 110 -19.72 -0.61 -3.69
C GLY A 110 -19.91 0.56 -2.72
N GLY A 111 -18.91 1.44 -2.57
CA GLY A 111 -18.95 2.59 -1.66
C GLY A 111 -18.84 2.26 -0.17
N ARG A 112 -18.64 0.99 0.23
CA ARG A 112 -18.50 0.60 1.65
C ARG A 112 -17.25 1.20 2.28
N ASN A 113 -17.34 1.54 3.57
CA ASN A 113 -16.25 2.21 4.28
C ASN A 113 -15.11 1.25 4.67
N VAL A 114 -13.88 1.68 4.43
CA VAL A 114 -12.65 1.03 4.91
C VAL A 114 -11.81 2.06 5.65
N CYS A 115 -11.55 1.85 6.93
CA CYS A 115 -10.64 2.68 7.71
C CYS A 115 -9.20 2.20 7.49
N VAL A 116 -8.29 3.13 7.19
CA VAL A 116 -6.86 2.86 7.09
C VAL A 116 -6.13 3.81 8.04
N GLU A 117 -5.67 3.27 9.18
CA GLU A 117 -4.84 4.01 10.12
C GLU A 117 -3.38 3.84 9.76
N TYR A 118 -2.67 4.95 9.52
CA TYR A 118 -1.27 4.93 9.13
C TYR A 118 -0.54 6.21 9.48
N SER A 119 0.79 6.18 9.39
CA SER A 119 1.73 7.20 9.84
C SER A 119 1.74 7.38 11.35
N SER A 120 0.63 7.77 11.98
CA SER A 120 0.37 7.78 13.44
C SER A 120 1.54 8.38 14.24
N ILE A 121 1.91 9.62 13.89
CA ILE A 121 3.07 10.30 14.44
C ILE A 121 2.87 10.79 15.86
N ASN A 122 3.95 10.86 16.63
CA ASN A 122 3.97 11.51 17.93
C ASN A 122 4.25 13.03 17.77
N ILE A 123 3.45 13.83 18.45
CA ILE A 123 3.62 15.29 18.49
C ILE A 123 4.91 15.66 19.23
N ALA A 124 5.57 16.71 18.80
CA ALA A 124 6.84 17.24 19.32
C ALA A 124 7.98 16.21 19.34
N LYS A 125 7.91 15.22 18.45
CA LYS A 125 8.96 14.23 18.20
C LYS A 125 9.43 14.26 16.75
N PRO A 126 10.65 13.76 16.46
CA PRO A 126 11.16 13.74 15.11
C PRO A 126 10.27 12.89 14.18
N PHE A 127 9.94 13.41 13.01
CA PHE A 127 9.42 12.60 11.91
C PHE A 127 10.60 12.00 11.16
N HIS A 128 10.94 10.77 11.47
CA HIS A 128 12.16 10.10 10.99
C HIS A 128 11.84 8.99 9.98
N ILE A 129 12.87 8.50 9.28
CA ILE A 129 12.72 7.47 8.24
C ILE A 129 11.98 6.21 8.70
N GLY A 130 12.03 5.88 9.99
CA GLY A 130 11.28 4.75 10.56
C GLY A 130 9.76 4.91 10.50
N HIS A 131 9.23 6.12 10.24
CA HIS A 131 7.79 6.34 10.00
C HIS A 131 7.40 6.15 8.52
N LEU A 132 8.40 6.11 7.62
CA LEU A 132 8.14 6.01 6.19
C LEU A 132 7.41 4.71 5.79
N PRO A 133 7.73 3.51 6.33
CA PRO A 133 7.00 2.30 5.96
C PRO A 133 5.51 2.40 6.26
N SER A 134 5.13 2.80 7.49
CA SER A 134 3.71 3.00 7.83
C SER A 134 3.04 3.97 6.88
N THR A 135 3.69 5.11 6.61
CA THR A 135 3.17 6.18 5.76
C THR A 135 3.01 5.71 4.31
N ALA A 136 4.02 5.04 3.74
CA ALA A 136 4.00 4.58 2.35
C ALA A 136 3.01 3.41 2.14
N ILE A 137 3.06 2.39 3.01
CA ILE A 137 2.16 1.23 2.94
C ILE A 137 0.70 1.68 3.10
N GLY A 138 0.43 2.51 4.13
CA GLY A 138 -0.91 2.98 4.40
C GLY A 138 -1.47 3.86 3.27
N ASN A 139 -0.68 4.79 2.74
CA ASN A 139 -1.09 5.62 1.60
C ASN A 139 -1.37 4.78 0.34
N SER A 140 -0.56 3.75 0.09
CA SER A 140 -0.78 2.84 -1.03
C SER A 140 -2.07 2.03 -0.83
N LEU A 141 -2.32 1.46 0.34
CA LEU A 141 -3.57 0.75 0.65
C LEU A 141 -4.77 1.66 0.53
N TYR A 142 -4.70 2.89 1.05
CA TYR A 142 -5.74 3.90 0.92
C TYR A 142 -6.11 4.15 -0.55
N ARG A 143 -5.11 4.31 -1.44
CA ARG A 143 -5.31 4.50 -2.89
C ARG A 143 -5.87 3.24 -3.57
N ILE A 144 -5.36 2.06 -3.21
CA ILE A 144 -5.81 0.77 -3.74
C ILE A 144 -7.29 0.54 -3.39
N TYR A 145 -7.69 0.73 -2.13
CA TYR A 145 -9.09 0.57 -1.74
C TYR A 145 -10.00 1.58 -2.43
N LYS A 146 -9.57 2.84 -2.62
CA LYS A 146 -10.31 3.83 -3.42
C LYS A 146 -10.47 3.40 -4.88
N ALA A 147 -9.41 2.90 -5.51
CA ALA A 147 -9.45 2.39 -6.87
C ALA A 147 -10.40 1.19 -7.03
N LEU A 148 -10.62 0.42 -5.97
CA LEU A 148 -11.56 -0.69 -5.94
C LEU A 148 -12.99 -0.29 -5.54
N GLY A 149 -13.32 1.01 -5.52
CA GLY A 149 -14.67 1.50 -5.26
C GLY A 149 -15.08 1.52 -3.78
N TYR A 150 -14.14 1.36 -2.84
CA TYR A 150 -14.42 1.59 -1.42
C TYR A 150 -14.33 3.07 -1.07
N ASN A 151 -15.11 3.50 -0.09
CA ASN A 151 -14.89 4.76 0.59
C ASN A 151 -13.77 4.57 1.64
N ALA A 152 -12.52 4.71 1.21
CA ALA A 152 -11.38 4.61 2.12
C ALA A 152 -11.27 5.88 2.96
N ILE A 153 -11.08 5.72 4.28
CA ILE A 153 -10.95 6.78 5.28
C ILE A 153 -9.56 6.69 5.87
N GLY A 154 -8.68 7.62 5.50
CA GLY A 154 -7.32 7.71 6.00
C GLY A 154 -7.27 8.37 7.38
N ILE A 155 -6.74 7.67 8.38
CA ILE A 155 -6.68 8.13 9.76
C ILE A 155 -5.22 8.27 10.19
N ASN A 156 -4.84 9.48 10.60
CA ASN A 156 -3.59 9.74 11.31
C ASN A 156 -3.88 9.78 12.81
N HIS A 157 -3.68 8.65 13.48
CA HIS A 157 -3.88 8.54 14.92
C HIS A 157 -2.69 9.16 15.66
N LEU A 158 -2.79 10.46 15.96
CA LEU A 158 -1.69 11.23 16.54
C LEU A 158 -1.40 10.79 17.98
N GLY A 159 -0.12 10.61 18.31
CA GLY A 159 0.36 10.50 19.68
C GLY A 159 0.44 11.89 20.31
N ASP A 160 -0.71 12.48 20.61
CA ASP A 160 -0.85 13.87 21.07
C ASP A 160 -1.29 13.99 22.53
N TRP A 161 -1.19 12.89 23.31
CA TRP A 161 -1.57 12.86 24.71
C TRP A 161 -0.56 12.12 25.59
N GLY A 162 -0.39 12.56 26.83
CA GLY A 162 0.45 11.89 27.80
C GLY A 162 1.46 12.82 28.50
N THR A 163 2.14 12.27 29.52
CA THR A 163 3.09 13.00 30.37
C THR A 163 4.27 13.64 29.62
N GLN A 164 4.54 13.17 28.39
CA GLN A 164 5.55 13.82 27.52
C GLN A 164 5.25 15.28 27.24
N PHE A 165 3.99 15.69 27.23
CA PHE A 165 3.62 17.10 27.04
C PHE A 165 3.91 17.95 28.28
N GLY A 166 3.72 17.40 29.47
CA GLY A 166 4.17 18.05 30.68
C GLY A 166 5.69 18.27 30.70
N LYS A 167 6.46 17.25 30.29
CA LYS A 167 7.93 17.37 30.13
C LYS A 167 8.30 18.46 29.12
N MET A 168 7.61 18.53 27.99
CA MET A 168 7.84 19.54 26.96
C MET A 168 7.51 20.95 27.46
N ILE A 169 6.41 21.13 28.21
CA ILE A 169 6.05 22.40 28.83
C ILE A 169 7.13 22.86 29.81
N VAL A 170 7.60 21.97 30.71
CA VAL A 170 8.67 22.28 31.66
C VAL A 170 9.95 22.68 30.91
N ALA A 171 10.35 21.90 29.91
CA ALA A 171 11.53 22.19 29.09
C ALA A 171 11.42 23.56 28.40
N TYR A 172 10.28 23.83 27.78
CA TYR A 172 10.05 25.11 27.11
C TYR A 172 10.04 26.31 28.08
N LYS A 173 9.39 26.18 29.24
CA LYS A 173 9.35 27.24 30.24
C LYS A 173 10.72 27.52 30.87
N LYS A 174 11.60 26.53 30.98
CA LYS A 174 12.95 26.69 31.54
C LYS A 174 13.96 27.22 30.50
N TRP A 175 13.85 26.80 29.25
CA TRP A 175 14.91 27.03 28.24
C TRP A 175 14.42 27.49 26.88
N GLY A 176 13.11 27.69 26.68
CA GLY A 176 12.58 28.31 25.48
C GLY A 176 12.98 29.78 25.38
N ASP A 177 13.49 30.20 24.23
CA ASP A 177 14.00 31.53 23.98
C ASP A 177 13.11 32.38 23.06
N LYS A 178 12.07 31.76 22.49
CA LYS A 178 11.11 32.40 21.58
C LYS A 178 9.72 31.75 21.65
N PRO A 179 8.66 32.44 21.19
CA PRO A 179 7.32 31.89 21.17
C PRO A 179 7.23 30.58 20.38
N VAL A 180 6.46 29.58 20.86
CA VAL A 180 6.30 28.24 20.22
C VAL A 180 6.00 28.32 18.73
N PRO A 181 5.11 29.23 18.22
CA PRO A 181 4.84 29.32 16.79
C PRO A 181 6.04 29.76 15.93
N GLN A 182 7.10 30.30 16.53
CA GLN A 182 8.36 30.69 15.87
C GLN A 182 9.45 29.60 16.02
N CYS A 183 9.22 28.58 16.82
CA CYS A 183 10.10 27.42 16.93
C CYS A 183 9.99 26.50 15.72
N THR A 184 10.94 25.57 15.65
CA THR A 184 10.87 24.38 14.79
C THR A 184 10.70 23.13 15.65
N VAL A 185 10.19 22.04 15.05
CA VAL A 185 10.11 20.75 15.75
C VAL A 185 11.50 20.28 16.21
N ARG A 186 12.55 20.56 15.44
CA ARG A 186 13.95 20.23 15.80
C ARG A 186 14.39 20.95 17.08
N GLU A 187 13.98 22.18 17.27
CA GLU A 187 14.27 22.94 18.50
C GLU A 187 13.49 22.38 19.69
N LEU A 188 12.21 22.05 19.52
CA LEU A 188 11.44 21.39 20.57
C LEU A 188 12.05 20.03 20.97
N VAL A 189 12.52 19.26 20.00
CA VAL A 189 13.21 17.99 20.27
C VAL A 189 14.49 18.22 21.08
N LYS A 190 15.29 19.25 20.80
CA LYS A 190 16.47 19.59 21.61
C LYS A 190 16.10 19.95 23.05
N LEU A 191 15.03 20.71 23.25
CA LEU A 191 14.51 21.02 24.60
C LEU A 191 14.07 19.74 25.32
N TYR A 192 13.39 18.81 24.60
CA TYR A 192 12.95 17.54 25.17
C TYR A 192 14.13 16.63 25.57
N VAL A 193 15.17 16.55 24.75
CA VAL A 193 16.41 15.80 25.07
C VAL A 193 17.07 16.41 26.31
N ARG A 194 17.23 17.74 26.33
CA ARG A 194 17.78 18.45 27.49
C ARG A 194 16.98 18.20 28.76
N PHE A 195 15.65 18.14 28.67
CA PHE A 195 14.82 17.77 29.82
C PHE A 195 15.21 16.41 30.40
N HIS A 196 15.42 15.40 29.55
CA HIS A 196 15.78 14.07 30.04
C HIS A 196 17.17 14.05 30.70
N GLU A 197 18.14 14.73 30.11
CA GLU A 197 19.51 14.84 30.67
C GLU A 197 19.52 15.54 32.05
N GLU A 198 18.74 16.61 32.17
CA GLU A 198 18.63 17.33 33.46
C GLU A 198 17.76 16.60 34.47
N ALA A 199 16.70 15.89 34.05
CA ALA A 199 15.84 15.11 34.94
C ALA A 199 16.55 13.87 35.53
N GLU A 200 17.65 13.39 34.95
CA GLU A 200 18.52 12.38 35.57
C GLU A 200 19.26 12.94 36.80
N LYS A 201 19.64 14.23 36.78
CA LYS A 201 20.32 14.95 37.86
C LYS A 201 19.31 15.54 38.88
N HIS A 202 18.12 15.88 38.39
CA HIS A 202 17.05 16.58 39.09
C HIS A 202 15.72 15.83 38.93
N PRO A 203 15.54 14.67 39.63
CA PRO A 203 14.35 13.81 39.50
C PRO A 203 13.02 14.52 39.77
N GLU A 204 13.02 15.58 40.61
CA GLU A 204 11.87 16.42 40.91
C GLU A 204 11.24 17.10 39.65
N MET A 205 12.01 17.25 38.59
CA MET A 205 11.49 17.76 37.31
C MET A 205 10.42 16.83 36.71
N ASN A 206 10.47 15.54 37.00
CA ASN A 206 9.43 14.62 36.56
C ASN A 206 8.10 14.84 37.31
N ASP A 207 8.15 15.27 38.58
CA ASP A 207 6.95 15.64 39.35
C ASP A 207 6.35 16.94 38.78
N GLU A 208 7.20 17.93 38.49
CA GLU A 208 6.79 19.15 37.80
C GLU A 208 6.10 18.85 36.46
N ALA A 209 6.67 17.95 35.67
CA ALA A 209 6.10 17.53 34.40
C ALA A 209 4.73 16.83 34.56
N ARG A 210 4.59 15.96 35.57
CA ARG A 210 3.29 15.34 35.91
C ARG A 210 2.25 16.39 36.31
N ALA A 211 2.67 17.40 37.11
CA ALA A 211 1.78 18.49 37.49
C ALA A 211 1.31 19.31 36.29
N TRP A 212 2.20 19.60 35.32
CA TRP A 212 1.84 20.30 34.09
C TRP A 212 0.90 19.47 33.20
N PHE A 213 1.14 18.15 33.09
CA PHE A 213 0.21 17.30 32.36
C PHE A 213 -1.17 17.25 33.02
N LYS A 214 -1.22 17.20 34.37
CA LYS A 214 -2.49 17.27 35.12
C LYS A 214 -3.24 18.59 34.88
N LYS A 215 -2.53 19.70 34.66
CA LYS A 215 -3.14 20.97 34.25
C LYS A 215 -3.78 20.87 32.86
N ILE A 216 -3.13 20.19 31.89
CA ILE A 216 -3.73 19.96 30.58
C ILE A 216 -5.05 19.17 30.75
N GLU A 217 -5.04 18.08 31.50
CA GLU A 217 -6.23 17.26 31.78
C GLU A 217 -7.36 18.06 32.45
N ASN A 218 -7.02 19.03 33.31
CA ASN A 218 -7.99 19.89 34.00
C ASN A 218 -8.41 21.13 33.17
N GLY A 219 -7.94 21.29 31.95
CA GLY A 219 -8.31 22.41 31.07
C GLY A 219 -7.67 23.76 31.44
N ASP A 220 -6.52 23.77 32.14
CA ASP A 220 -5.79 25.00 32.44
C ASP A 220 -5.42 25.74 31.14
N ASN A 221 -5.75 27.02 31.04
CA ASN A 221 -5.62 27.80 29.81
C ASN A 221 -4.17 27.86 29.29
N GLU A 222 -3.19 28.04 30.19
CA GLU A 222 -1.78 28.11 29.78
C GLU A 222 -1.30 26.75 29.27
N ALA A 223 -1.58 25.69 30.02
CA ALA A 223 -1.15 24.34 29.68
C ALA A 223 -1.77 23.84 28.37
N VAL A 224 -3.07 24.06 28.18
CA VAL A 224 -3.80 23.69 26.95
C VAL A 224 -3.31 24.52 25.76
N THR A 225 -3.06 25.82 25.94
CA THR A 225 -2.55 26.67 24.87
C THR A 225 -1.17 26.21 24.40
N LEU A 226 -0.24 25.92 25.32
CA LEU A 226 1.09 25.42 24.96
C LEU A 226 1.01 24.05 24.26
N TRP A 227 0.20 23.13 24.79
CA TRP A 227 -0.03 21.84 24.17
C TRP A 227 -0.58 21.96 22.74
N GLN A 228 -1.58 22.81 22.52
CA GLN A 228 -2.14 23.05 21.19
C GLN A 228 -1.09 23.66 20.25
N GLN A 229 -0.28 24.62 20.72
CA GLN A 229 0.79 25.21 19.90
C GLN A 229 1.84 24.18 19.49
N PHE A 230 2.22 23.24 20.37
CA PHE A 230 3.14 22.15 20.00
C PHE A 230 2.53 21.24 18.93
N LYS A 231 1.24 20.94 19.04
CA LYS A 231 0.49 20.15 18.05
C LYS A 231 0.44 20.85 16.70
N ASP A 232 0.04 22.11 16.67
CA ASP A 232 -0.10 22.90 15.44
C ASP A 232 1.25 23.06 14.73
N LEU A 233 2.32 23.35 15.47
CA LEU A 233 3.67 23.45 14.92
C LEU A 233 4.12 22.12 14.30
N THR A 234 3.90 21.00 15.01
CA THR A 234 4.27 19.69 14.51
C THR A 234 3.51 19.34 13.24
N LEU A 235 2.20 19.52 13.22
CA LEU A 235 1.36 19.25 12.04
C LEU A 235 1.73 20.14 10.86
N LYS A 236 2.08 21.39 11.09
CA LYS A 236 2.55 22.32 10.05
C LYS A 236 3.86 21.85 9.40
N GLU A 237 4.83 21.37 10.18
CA GLU A 237 6.11 20.90 9.64
C GLU A 237 5.97 19.54 8.96
N VAL A 238 5.30 18.60 9.61
CA VAL A 238 5.09 17.25 9.03
C VAL A 238 4.20 17.32 7.79
N GLY A 239 3.26 18.27 7.75
CA GLY A 239 2.42 18.54 6.58
C GLY A 239 3.23 18.77 5.31
N LYS A 240 4.36 19.49 5.39
CA LYS A 240 5.26 19.68 4.23
C LYS A 240 5.83 18.35 3.71
N VAL A 241 6.15 17.42 4.62
CA VAL A 241 6.65 16.10 4.23
C VAL A 241 5.52 15.26 3.63
N TYR A 242 4.31 15.32 4.20
CA TYR A 242 3.14 14.65 3.62
C TYR A 242 2.80 15.18 2.23
N ASP A 243 2.87 16.49 2.00
CA ASP A 243 2.65 17.08 0.67
C ASP A 243 3.66 16.55 -0.35
N ARG A 244 4.94 16.45 0.01
CA ARG A 244 6.00 15.87 -0.86
C ARG A 244 5.74 14.38 -1.17
N LEU A 245 5.24 13.63 -0.18
CA LEU A 245 4.89 12.20 -0.34
C LEU A 245 3.53 12.00 -1.04
N GLY A 246 2.76 13.07 -1.28
CA GLY A 246 1.40 12.99 -1.79
C GLY A 246 0.45 12.24 -0.85
N VAL A 247 0.64 12.40 0.46
CA VAL A 247 -0.13 11.75 1.53
C VAL A 247 -1.15 12.72 2.10
N ARG A 248 -2.36 12.24 2.30
CA ARG A 248 -3.46 13.02 2.91
C ARG A 248 -4.28 12.13 3.84
N PHE A 249 -4.85 12.74 4.87
CA PHE A 249 -5.70 12.06 5.83
C PHE A 249 -7.08 12.71 5.87
N ASP A 250 -8.10 11.89 6.09
CA ASP A 250 -9.48 12.34 6.28
C ASP A 250 -9.75 12.64 7.76
N SER A 251 -8.95 12.09 8.68
CA SER A 251 -9.04 12.32 10.13
C SER A 251 -7.68 12.42 10.79
N TYR A 252 -7.57 13.39 11.70
CA TYR A 252 -6.43 13.58 12.62
C TYR A 252 -6.83 13.35 14.08
N ALA A 253 -7.88 12.53 14.33
CA ALA A 253 -8.32 12.17 15.67
C ALA A 253 -7.24 11.29 16.33
N GLY A 254 -6.40 11.95 17.14
CA GLY A 254 -5.33 11.34 17.93
C GLY A 254 -5.78 10.86 19.29
N GLU A 255 -4.83 10.52 20.13
CA GLU A 255 -5.06 10.01 21.49
C GLU A 255 -5.93 10.96 22.33
N SER A 256 -5.70 12.29 22.23
CA SER A 256 -6.45 13.29 22.97
C SER A 256 -7.95 13.30 22.65
N PHE A 257 -8.33 12.93 21.43
CA PHE A 257 -9.73 12.90 21.00
C PHE A 257 -10.54 11.80 21.71
N TYR A 258 -9.88 10.74 22.19
CA TYR A 258 -10.55 9.60 22.82
C TYR A 258 -10.54 9.66 24.35
N GLU A 259 -10.00 10.71 24.95
CA GLU A 259 -9.85 10.82 26.40
C GLU A 259 -11.18 10.74 27.15
N ASP A 260 -12.20 11.48 26.69
CA ASP A 260 -13.55 11.49 27.24
C ASP A 260 -14.37 10.21 26.96
N LYS A 261 -13.85 9.31 26.13
CA LYS A 261 -14.54 8.09 25.66
C LYS A 261 -14.07 6.83 26.39
N MET A 262 -12.92 6.89 27.06
CA MET A 262 -12.34 5.74 27.76
C MET A 262 -13.18 5.29 28.96
N GLY A 263 -13.82 6.23 29.66
CA GLY A 263 -14.66 5.91 30.82
C GLY A 263 -15.77 4.91 30.48
N ALA A 264 -16.48 5.15 29.38
CA ALA A 264 -17.54 4.26 28.91
C ALA A 264 -17.04 2.84 28.58
N VAL A 265 -15.83 2.72 28.04
CA VAL A 265 -15.20 1.41 27.74
C VAL A 265 -14.86 0.65 29.02
N ILE A 266 -14.33 1.35 30.03
CA ILE A 266 -14.01 0.74 31.34
C ILE A 266 -15.29 0.26 32.02
N ASP A 267 -16.35 1.05 31.97
CA ASP A 267 -17.65 0.69 32.54
C ASP A 267 -18.26 -0.53 31.83
N GLU A 268 -18.21 -0.59 30.52
CA GLU A 268 -18.65 -1.76 29.76
C GLU A 268 -17.85 -3.02 30.08
N LEU A 269 -16.51 -2.92 30.19
CA LEU A 269 -15.67 -4.04 30.64
C LEU A 269 -16.03 -4.53 32.05
N ARG A 270 -16.37 -3.60 32.95
CA ARG A 270 -16.80 -3.91 34.34
C ARG A 270 -18.17 -4.59 34.36
N GLU A 271 -19.13 -4.08 33.63
CA GLU A 271 -20.48 -4.64 33.51
C GLU A 271 -20.47 -6.07 32.95
N LYS A 272 -19.55 -6.34 32.00
CA LYS A 272 -19.36 -7.68 31.43
C LYS A 272 -18.53 -8.62 32.31
N GLY A 273 -18.05 -8.16 33.47
CA GLY A 273 -17.26 -8.97 34.39
C GLY A 273 -15.87 -9.37 33.85
N LEU A 274 -15.32 -8.60 32.91
CA LEU A 274 -14.04 -8.88 32.26
C LEU A 274 -12.83 -8.32 33.03
N LEU A 275 -13.05 -7.44 34.01
CA LEU A 275 -11.99 -6.80 34.78
C LEU A 275 -11.60 -7.59 36.01
N THR A 276 -10.28 -7.76 36.18
CA THR A 276 -9.66 -8.29 37.42
C THR A 276 -8.61 -7.30 37.91
N VAL A 277 -8.24 -7.41 39.20
CA VAL A 277 -7.20 -6.57 39.80
C VAL A 277 -6.02 -7.45 40.22
N ASP A 278 -4.85 -7.15 39.71
CA ASP A 278 -3.57 -7.77 40.12
C ASP A 278 -2.54 -6.69 40.46
N LYS A 279 -1.92 -6.80 41.62
CA LYS A 279 -0.91 -5.84 42.12
C LYS A 279 -1.33 -4.37 42.00
N GLY A 280 -2.62 -4.11 42.20
CA GLY A 280 -3.20 -2.77 42.11
C GLY A 280 -3.56 -2.30 40.69
N ALA A 281 -3.12 -2.97 39.64
CA ALA A 281 -3.51 -2.66 38.27
C ALA A 281 -4.83 -3.37 37.92
N THR A 282 -5.69 -2.69 37.13
CA THR A 282 -6.91 -3.29 36.59
C THR A 282 -6.62 -3.81 35.16
N LEU A 283 -6.96 -5.05 34.91
CA LEU A 283 -6.61 -5.75 33.68
C LEU A 283 -7.71 -6.71 33.21
N VAL A 284 -7.63 -7.11 31.92
CA VAL A 284 -8.37 -8.26 31.39
C VAL A 284 -7.41 -9.45 31.34
N ASP A 285 -7.79 -10.56 32.02
CA ASP A 285 -7.02 -11.80 31.98
C ASP A 285 -7.18 -12.49 30.60
N LEU A 286 -6.06 -12.72 29.93
CA LEU A 286 -6.00 -13.40 28.65
C LEU A 286 -5.23 -14.72 28.70
N SER A 287 -4.98 -15.26 29.90
CA SER A 287 -4.24 -16.52 30.10
C SER A 287 -4.88 -17.72 29.41
N ALA A 288 -6.21 -17.77 29.31
CA ALA A 288 -6.95 -18.79 28.56
C ALA A 288 -6.67 -18.79 27.05
N TYR A 289 -6.02 -17.75 26.55
CA TYR A 289 -5.68 -17.56 25.13
C TYR A 289 -4.16 -17.52 24.88
N ASP A 290 -3.36 -18.04 25.82
CA ASP A 290 -1.89 -18.04 25.78
C ASP A 290 -1.27 -16.64 25.61
N MET A 291 -1.90 -15.63 26.19
CA MET A 291 -1.44 -14.25 26.14
C MET A 291 -1.26 -13.66 27.54
N PRO A 292 -0.28 -12.77 27.73
CA PRO A 292 -0.19 -11.95 28.92
C PRO A 292 -1.46 -11.11 29.13
N PRO A 293 -1.78 -10.70 30.36
CA PRO A 293 -2.97 -9.88 30.63
C PRO A 293 -2.89 -8.53 29.92
N CYS A 294 -4.05 -8.02 29.48
CA CYS A 294 -4.18 -6.69 28.91
C CYS A 294 -4.47 -5.68 30.03
N ILE A 295 -3.52 -4.80 30.32
CA ILE A 295 -3.67 -3.79 31.38
C ILE A 295 -4.56 -2.65 30.87
N ILE A 296 -5.64 -2.37 31.60
CA ILE A 296 -6.62 -1.32 31.30
C ILE A 296 -6.34 -0.06 32.10
N LEU A 297 -6.09 -0.22 33.44
CA LEU A 297 -5.72 0.86 34.33
C LEU A 297 -4.47 0.49 35.11
N ARG A 298 -3.58 1.44 35.27
CA ARG A 298 -2.43 1.32 36.19
C ARG A 298 -2.87 1.34 37.64
N SER A 299 -1.97 1.01 38.55
CA SER A 299 -2.22 1.06 40.02
C SER A 299 -2.52 2.46 40.54
N ASP A 300 -2.12 3.52 39.82
CA ASP A 300 -2.44 4.92 40.15
C ASP A 300 -3.78 5.37 39.50
N GLY A 301 -4.51 4.46 38.85
CA GLY A 301 -5.79 4.73 38.17
C GLY A 301 -5.66 5.35 36.79
N ALA A 302 -4.44 5.59 36.28
CA ALA A 302 -4.23 6.13 34.95
C ALA A 302 -4.53 5.09 33.85
N THR A 303 -5.16 5.53 32.78
CA THR A 303 -5.42 4.72 31.59
C THR A 303 -4.12 4.44 30.82
N LEU A 304 -4.13 3.34 30.05
CA LEU A 304 -3.03 2.94 29.19
C LEU A 304 -3.43 2.94 27.72
N TYR A 305 -2.45 2.68 26.83
CA TYR A 305 -2.66 2.61 25.37
C TYR A 305 -3.84 1.70 24.99
N ALA A 306 -3.94 0.51 25.62
CA ALA A 306 -5.01 -0.44 25.31
C ALA A 306 -6.42 0.14 25.51
N THR A 307 -6.65 0.88 26.58
CA THR A 307 -7.97 1.49 26.86
C THR A 307 -8.34 2.51 25.81
N ARG A 308 -7.36 3.28 25.35
CA ARG A 308 -7.52 4.31 24.32
C ARG A 308 -7.80 3.70 22.96
N ASP A 309 -7.08 2.63 22.61
CA ASP A 309 -7.28 1.91 21.34
C ASP A 309 -8.64 1.21 21.31
N LEU A 310 -9.11 0.65 22.42
CA LEU A 310 -10.47 0.13 22.55
C LEU A 310 -11.51 1.22 22.27
N ALA A 311 -11.37 2.39 22.91
CA ALA A 311 -12.26 3.53 22.69
C ALA A 311 -12.23 4.01 21.24
N ALA A 312 -11.03 4.05 20.63
CA ALA A 312 -10.86 4.45 19.23
C ALA A 312 -11.53 3.48 18.26
N ALA A 313 -11.36 2.16 18.44
CA ALA A 313 -11.96 1.16 17.55
C ALA A 313 -13.50 1.17 17.65
N ILE A 314 -14.05 1.23 18.87
CA ILE A 314 -15.50 1.31 19.10
C ILE A 314 -16.08 2.59 18.48
N TYR A 315 -15.41 3.73 18.69
CA TYR A 315 -15.80 5.00 18.08
C TYR A 315 -15.80 4.93 16.55
N ARG A 316 -14.74 4.38 15.95
CA ARG A 316 -14.61 4.25 14.50
C ARG A 316 -15.69 3.35 13.92
N LYS A 317 -15.97 2.21 14.56
CA LYS A 317 -17.08 1.34 14.11
C LYS A 317 -18.41 2.06 14.14
N LYS A 318 -18.70 2.74 15.24
CA LYS A 318 -19.95 3.50 15.42
C LYS A 318 -20.07 4.66 14.44
N THR A 319 -18.97 5.35 14.12
CA THR A 319 -18.97 6.57 13.31
C THR A 319 -18.92 6.28 11.82
N TYR A 320 -18.07 5.34 11.42
CA TYR A 320 -17.81 5.05 10.01
C TYR A 320 -18.51 3.80 9.50
N ASP A 321 -19.02 2.95 10.39
CA ASP A 321 -19.63 1.64 10.04
C ASP A 321 -18.79 0.87 9.00
N PHE A 322 -17.50 0.74 9.28
CA PHE A 322 -16.54 0.15 8.36
C PHE A 322 -16.81 -1.35 8.15
N VAL A 323 -16.52 -1.83 6.94
CA VAL A 323 -16.45 -3.25 6.61
C VAL A 323 -15.03 -3.81 6.76
N LYS A 324 -14.03 -2.93 6.92
CA LYS A 324 -12.64 -3.28 7.23
C LYS A 324 -11.97 -2.11 7.94
N SER A 325 -11.15 -2.40 8.95
CA SER A 325 -10.30 -1.42 9.66
C SER A 325 -8.86 -1.93 9.70
N LEU A 326 -7.97 -1.22 9.03
CA LEU A 326 -6.56 -1.57 8.89
C LEU A 326 -5.72 -0.69 9.79
N TYR A 327 -4.84 -1.32 10.57
CA TYR A 327 -3.88 -0.67 11.46
C TYR A 327 -2.47 -0.92 10.92
N VAL A 328 -1.89 0.07 10.23
CA VAL A 328 -0.57 -0.06 9.59
C VAL A 328 0.51 0.31 10.59
N VAL A 329 0.92 -0.65 11.40
CA VAL A 329 1.83 -0.48 12.54
C VAL A 329 2.94 -1.53 12.53
N ALA A 330 4.15 -1.19 13.02
CA ALA A 330 5.29 -2.10 13.00
C ALA A 330 5.04 -3.40 13.78
N TYR A 331 5.65 -4.51 13.33
CA TYR A 331 5.47 -5.85 13.91
C TYR A 331 5.82 -5.92 15.41
N GLN A 332 6.59 -4.98 15.92
CA GLN A 332 6.92 -4.88 17.35
C GLN A 332 5.66 -4.73 18.22
N GLN A 333 4.55 -4.27 17.65
CA GLN A 333 3.25 -4.12 18.33
C GLN A 333 2.34 -5.35 18.16
N ASN A 334 2.83 -6.46 17.61
CA ASN A 334 2.02 -7.67 17.37
C ASN A 334 1.28 -8.16 18.62
N LEU A 335 1.95 -8.18 19.77
CA LEU A 335 1.31 -8.62 21.02
C LEU A 335 0.19 -7.68 21.43
N HIS A 336 0.43 -6.36 21.37
CA HIS A 336 -0.56 -5.35 21.71
C HIS A 336 -1.84 -5.51 20.86
N PHE A 337 -1.69 -5.65 19.54
CA PHE A 337 -2.85 -5.84 18.64
C PHE A 337 -3.58 -7.16 18.90
N LYS A 338 -2.87 -8.25 19.20
CA LYS A 338 -3.50 -9.51 19.58
C LYS A 338 -4.33 -9.37 20.86
N GLN A 339 -3.79 -8.70 21.89
CA GLN A 339 -4.50 -8.44 23.15
C GLN A 339 -5.70 -7.52 22.90
N PHE A 340 -5.50 -6.42 22.20
CA PHE A 340 -6.51 -5.42 21.88
C PHE A 340 -7.71 -6.02 21.13
N PHE A 341 -7.48 -6.78 20.06
CA PHE A 341 -8.54 -7.45 19.32
C PHE A 341 -9.23 -8.53 20.16
N LYS A 342 -8.49 -9.27 20.99
CA LYS A 342 -9.09 -10.27 21.88
C LYS A 342 -9.99 -9.63 22.93
N VAL A 343 -9.61 -8.50 23.48
CA VAL A 343 -10.48 -7.77 24.44
C VAL A 343 -11.76 -7.29 23.74
N LEU A 344 -11.68 -6.73 22.53
CA LEU A 344 -12.87 -6.36 21.75
C LEU A 344 -13.79 -7.57 21.49
N GLU A 345 -13.23 -8.72 21.16
CA GLU A 345 -13.98 -9.98 20.95
C GLU A 345 -14.68 -10.41 22.24
N LEU A 346 -13.99 -10.39 23.37
CA LEU A 346 -14.56 -10.72 24.69
C LEU A 346 -15.66 -9.73 25.13
N MET A 347 -15.58 -8.47 24.67
CA MET A 347 -16.66 -7.49 24.81
C MET A 347 -17.88 -7.82 23.95
N GLY A 348 -17.83 -8.83 23.08
CA GLY A 348 -18.94 -9.26 22.22
C GLY A 348 -19.02 -8.46 20.91
N ASN A 349 -17.93 -7.88 20.45
CA ASN A 349 -17.88 -7.12 19.19
C ASN A 349 -17.58 -8.05 18.01
N ASP A 350 -18.60 -8.57 17.33
CA ASP A 350 -18.46 -9.47 16.16
C ASP A 350 -17.70 -8.86 14.98
N TRP A 351 -17.67 -7.53 14.89
CA TRP A 351 -16.98 -6.79 13.84
C TRP A 351 -15.45 -6.78 14.00
N VAL A 352 -14.90 -7.28 15.10
CA VAL A 352 -13.45 -7.35 15.31
C VAL A 352 -12.74 -8.20 14.25
N LYS A 353 -13.44 -9.18 13.66
CA LYS A 353 -12.97 -9.98 12.50
C LYS A 353 -12.65 -9.14 11.26
N ASP A 354 -13.22 -7.94 11.18
CA ASP A 354 -13.00 -6.99 10.10
C ASP A 354 -11.83 -6.02 10.41
N CYS A 355 -11.19 -6.18 11.57
CA CYS A 355 -9.99 -5.42 11.99
C CYS A 355 -8.72 -6.22 11.68
N GLU A 356 -7.72 -5.58 11.10
CA GLU A 356 -6.46 -6.23 10.76
C GLU A 356 -5.25 -5.37 11.16
N HIS A 357 -4.30 -5.99 11.85
CA HIS A 357 -2.98 -5.41 12.05
C HIS A 357 -2.13 -5.67 10.80
N VAL A 358 -2.01 -4.67 9.96
CA VAL A 358 -1.15 -4.67 8.77
C VAL A 358 0.28 -4.39 9.25
N ASN A 359 0.91 -5.40 9.83
CA ASN A 359 2.25 -5.27 10.40
C ASN A 359 3.31 -5.16 9.30
N PHE A 360 4.41 -4.46 9.61
CA PHE A 360 5.52 -4.28 8.70
C PHE A 360 6.87 -4.39 9.42
N GLY A 361 7.93 -4.65 8.63
CA GLY A 361 9.32 -4.77 9.09
C GLY A 361 9.96 -3.42 9.40
N MET A 362 11.13 -3.46 10.00
CA MET A 362 11.90 -2.27 10.39
C MET A 362 12.72 -1.73 9.22
N VAL A 363 13.00 -0.43 9.28
CA VAL A 363 13.96 0.22 8.37
C VAL A 363 15.25 0.51 9.10
N SER A 364 16.37 0.11 8.48
CA SER A 364 17.72 0.47 8.89
C SER A 364 18.46 1.18 7.76
N MET A 365 19.46 1.99 8.12
CA MET A 365 20.40 2.54 7.15
C MET A 365 21.60 1.57 7.00
N GLU A 366 22.22 1.53 5.81
CA GLU A 366 23.40 0.72 5.55
C GLU A 366 24.55 1.04 6.53
N GLU A 367 24.63 2.29 7.02
CA GLU A 367 25.65 2.81 7.95
C GLU A 367 25.28 2.69 9.44
N GLY A 368 24.18 2.03 9.80
CA GLY A 368 23.76 1.83 11.19
C GLY A 368 22.25 1.75 11.40
N THR A 369 21.85 1.39 12.61
CA THR A 369 20.46 1.28 13.01
C THR A 369 19.92 2.66 13.41
N LEU A 370 18.73 3.00 12.96
CA LEU A 370 18.04 4.24 13.33
C LEU A 370 17.61 4.20 14.81
N SER A 371 18.48 4.65 15.70
CA SER A 371 18.19 4.69 17.15
C SER A 371 17.90 6.11 17.61
N THR A 372 16.71 6.34 18.16
CA THR A 372 16.32 7.61 18.80
C THR A 372 16.94 7.80 20.19
N ARG A 373 17.56 6.76 20.79
CA ARG A 373 18.07 6.80 22.17
C ARG A 373 19.38 7.59 22.34
N HIS A 374 20.14 7.80 21.24
CA HIS A 374 21.46 8.44 21.28
C HIS A 374 21.58 9.67 20.36
N GLY A 375 20.49 10.35 20.01
CA GLY A 375 20.52 11.61 19.25
C GLY A 375 20.78 11.47 17.74
N ASN A 376 21.09 10.29 17.23
CA ASN A 376 21.33 10.06 15.80
C ASN A 376 20.02 9.73 15.07
N VAL A 377 19.06 10.66 15.08
CA VAL A 377 17.80 10.53 14.38
C VAL A 377 17.96 11.01 12.95
N VAL A 378 17.66 10.12 11.98
CA VAL A 378 17.64 10.49 10.55
C VAL A 378 16.25 11.01 10.22
N TYR A 379 16.11 12.32 10.09
CA TYR A 379 14.85 12.95 9.70
C TYR A 379 14.45 12.52 8.29
N LEU A 380 13.17 12.24 8.10
CA LEU A 380 12.66 11.85 6.77
C LEU A 380 12.81 12.98 5.76
N GLU A 381 12.64 14.24 6.19
CA GLU A 381 12.85 15.42 5.36
C GLU A 381 14.28 15.43 4.78
N ASP A 382 15.30 15.19 5.61
CA ASP A 382 16.70 15.16 5.17
C ASP A 382 16.97 14.03 4.15
N VAL A 383 16.31 12.88 4.32
CA VAL A 383 16.41 11.78 3.36
C VAL A 383 15.78 12.16 2.01
N LEU A 384 14.61 12.81 2.04
CA LEU A 384 13.95 13.27 0.82
C LEU A 384 14.76 14.37 0.12
N ASP A 385 15.35 15.30 0.87
CA ASP A 385 16.20 16.36 0.32
C ASP A 385 17.44 15.77 -0.36
N ALA A 386 18.12 14.84 0.31
CA ALA A 386 19.27 14.16 -0.27
C ALA A 386 18.92 13.32 -1.51
N ALA A 387 17.73 12.71 -1.54
CA ALA A 387 17.26 11.98 -2.70
C ALA A 387 17.03 12.92 -3.90
N VAL A 388 16.37 14.04 -3.67
CA VAL A 388 16.12 15.07 -4.70
C VAL A 388 17.43 15.66 -5.23
N GLU A 389 18.34 16.05 -4.34
CA GLU A 389 19.66 16.58 -4.73
C GLU A 389 20.46 15.59 -5.59
N LYS A 390 20.54 14.32 -5.14
CA LYS A 390 21.27 13.29 -5.89
C LYS A 390 20.63 13.00 -7.26
N THR A 391 19.30 12.98 -7.32
CA THR A 391 18.56 12.80 -8.57
C THR A 391 18.78 14.00 -9.51
N GLY A 392 18.77 15.22 -8.99
CA GLY A 392 19.04 16.42 -9.75
C GLY A 392 20.43 16.40 -10.41
N LYS A 393 21.46 15.94 -9.68
CA LYS A 393 22.81 15.77 -10.26
C LYS A 393 22.84 14.75 -11.39
N ILE A 394 22.13 13.63 -11.25
CA ILE A 394 22.04 12.61 -12.31
C ILE A 394 21.33 13.18 -13.55
N ILE A 395 20.26 13.95 -13.36
CA ILE A 395 19.54 14.60 -14.46
C ILE A 395 20.42 15.62 -15.15
N GLU A 396 21.16 16.44 -14.40
CA GLU A 396 22.06 17.43 -14.98
C GLU A 396 23.16 16.81 -15.84
N GLU A 397 23.67 15.64 -15.42
CA GLU A 397 24.69 14.90 -16.19
C GLU A 397 24.13 14.22 -17.45
N LYS A 398 22.92 13.62 -17.36
CA LYS A 398 22.35 12.79 -18.42
C LYS A 398 21.43 13.55 -19.39
N SER A 399 20.75 14.56 -18.90
CA SER A 399 19.70 15.30 -19.61
C SER A 399 19.76 16.80 -19.26
N PRO A 400 20.88 17.52 -19.58
CA PRO A 400 21.08 18.92 -19.19
C PRO A 400 20.03 19.89 -19.74
N ASP A 401 19.39 19.54 -20.86
CA ASP A 401 18.37 20.36 -21.50
C ASP A 401 16.93 19.98 -21.12
N LEU A 402 16.75 19.12 -20.11
CA LEU A 402 15.43 18.70 -19.67
C LEU A 402 14.67 19.92 -19.11
N PRO A 403 13.47 20.25 -19.61
CA PRO A 403 12.62 21.25 -18.98
C PRO A 403 12.12 20.73 -17.62
N ASP A 404 11.85 21.64 -16.70
CA ASP A 404 11.29 21.33 -15.36
C ASP A 404 12.14 20.36 -14.53
N LYS A 405 13.49 20.44 -14.64
CA LYS A 405 14.45 19.55 -13.98
C LYS A 405 14.17 19.38 -12.48
N ASP A 406 13.87 20.46 -11.78
CA ASP A 406 13.66 20.45 -10.32
C ASP A 406 12.41 19.66 -9.96
N GLU A 407 11.33 19.82 -10.73
CA GLU A 407 10.09 19.06 -10.53
C GLU A 407 10.30 17.56 -10.81
N VAL A 408 11.02 17.25 -11.89
CA VAL A 408 11.37 15.87 -12.24
C VAL A 408 12.29 15.25 -11.17
N ALA A 409 13.30 16.01 -10.71
CA ALA A 409 14.20 15.56 -9.65
C ALA A 409 13.44 15.27 -8.35
N ALA A 410 12.47 16.13 -7.99
CA ALA A 410 11.61 15.93 -6.84
C ALA A 410 10.72 14.67 -7.00
N ALA A 411 10.05 14.53 -8.14
CA ALA A 411 9.18 13.38 -8.41
C ALA A 411 9.95 12.04 -8.41
N VAL A 412 11.15 12.01 -8.99
CA VAL A 412 11.97 10.80 -9.10
C VAL A 412 12.68 10.50 -7.79
N GLY A 413 13.27 11.50 -7.13
CA GLY A 413 13.97 11.33 -5.87
C GLY A 413 13.04 10.85 -4.74
N VAL A 414 11.90 11.51 -4.57
CA VAL A 414 10.86 11.08 -3.61
C VAL A 414 10.31 9.70 -3.98
N GLY A 415 10.01 9.49 -5.27
CA GLY A 415 9.51 8.22 -5.78
C GLY A 415 10.46 7.05 -5.51
N ALA A 416 11.77 7.26 -5.66
CA ALA A 416 12.78 6.25 -5.37
C ALA A 416 12.75 5.82 -3.89
N VAL A 417 12.63 6.78 -2.98
CA VAL A 417 12.55 6.53 -1.53
C VAL A 417 11.28 5.75 -1.18
N VAL A 418 10.12 6.17 -1.68
CA VAL A 418 8.83 5.50 -1.43
C VAL A 418 8.82 4.09 -2.02
N TRP A 419 9.27 3.92 -3.28
CA TRP A 419 9.33 2.61 -3.94
C TRP A 419 10.16 1.59 -3.16
N SER A 420 11.27 2.01 -2.57
CA SER A 420 12.14 1.13 -1.80
C SER A 420 11.43 0.47 -0.61
N MET A 421 10.38 1.08 -0.08
CA MET A 421 9.53 0.54 0.98
C MET A 421 8.44 -0.41 0.45
N LEU A 422 8.05 -0.28 -0.83
CA LEU A 422 6.87 -0.93 -1.40
C LEU A 422 7.18 -2.03 -2.44
N TYR A 423 8.46 -2.29 -2.74
CA TYR A 423 8.83 -3.29 -3.74
C TYR A 423 8.94 -4.72 -3.19
N ASN A 424 9.08 -4.86 -1.87
CA ASN A 424 9.12 -6.13 -1.17
C ASN A 424 7.90 -6.31 -0.27
N SER A 425 7.61 -7.56 0.12
CA SER A 425 6.57 -7.82 1.13
C SER A 425 6.82 -6.99 2.38
N ARG A 426 5.77 -6.38 2.88
CA ARG A 426 5.79 -5.43 4.02
C ARG A 426 6.42 -5.99 5.29
N ILE A 427 6.36 -7.30 5.51
CA ILE A 427 6.91 -7.95 6.71
C ILE A 427 8.44 -8.05 6.72
N LYS A 428 9.11 -7.79 5.60
CA LYS A 428 10.57 -7.83 5.51
C LYS A 428 11.18 -6.54 6.04
N ASP A 429 12.26 -6.67 6.81
CA ASP A 429 13.09 -5.53 7.17
C ASP A 429 13.76 -4.96 5.92
N VAL A 430 13.87 -3.64 5.87
CA VAL A 430 14.46 -2.91 4.74
C VAL A 430 15.76 -2.24 5.18
N THR A 431 16.87 -2.58 4.51
CA THR A 431 18.12 -1.83 4.63
C THR A 431 18.18 -0.79 3.50
N PHE A 432 18.04 0.47 3.87
CA PHE A 432 18.08 1.58 2.94
C PHE A 432 19.51 1.87 2.46
N SER A 433 19.71 1.90 1.15
CA SER A 433 20.99 2.17 0.50
C SER A 433 20.80 3.10 -0.70
N TRP A 434 21.50 4.23 -0.72
CA TRP A 434 21.43 5.19 -1.83
C TRP A 434 21.76 4.57 -3.19
N LYS A 435 22.78 3.69 -3.22
CA LYS A 435 23.19 3.00 -4.45
C LYS A 435 22.08 2.12 -5.04
N LYS A 436 21.28 1.48 -4.18
CA LYS A 436 20.18 0.62 -4.61
C LYS A 436 18.94 1.45 -4.98
N VAL A 437 18.59 2.44 -4.17
CA VAL A 437 17.35 3.21 -4.28
C VAL A 437 17.36 4.12 -5.51
N LEU A 438 18.49 4.74 -5.83
CA LEU A 438 18.65 5.65 -6.97
C LEU A 438 19.24 4.96 -8.23
N ASN A 439 19.15 3.65 -8.32
CA ASN A 439 19.57 2.94 -9.53
C ASN A 439 18.49 3.09 -10.63
N PHE A 440 18.90 3.50 -11.84
CA PHE A 440 18.03 3.60 -13.00
C PHE A 440 18.02 2.32 -13.86
N ASP A 441 18.86 1.34 -13.53
CA ASP A 441 18.95 0.04 -14.19
C ASP A 441 18.54 -1.05 -13.19
N GLY A 442 17.26 -1.44 -13.18
CA GLY A 442 16.81 -2.50 -12.29
C GLY A 442 15.38 -2.31 -11.77
N GLU A 443 15.02 -3.02 -10.71
CA GLU A 443 13.66 -3.08 -10.17
C GLU A 443 13.37 -1.90 -9.23
N THR A 444 13.54 -0.66 -9.70
CA THR A 444 13.46 0.57 -8.91
C THR A 444 12.36 1.51 -9.38
N GLY A 445 11.96 2.44 -8.50
CA GLY A 445 11.01 3.52 -8.85
C GLY A 445 11.48 4.35 -10.04
N PRO A 446 12.74 4.85 -10.04
CA PRO A 446 13.30 5.58 -11.18
C PRO A 446 13.23 4.83 -12.51
N TYR A 447 13.48 3.51 -12.52
CA TYR A 447 13.32 2.68 -13.72
C TYR A 447 11.88 2.66 -14.22
N ALA A 448 10.90 2.48 -13.34
CA ALA A 448 9.49 2.48 -13.72
C ALA A 448 9.04 3.86 -14.23
N GLN A 449 9.45 4.95 -13.56
CA GLN A 449 9.18 6.33 -13.98
C GLN A 449 9.84 6.66 -15.33
N TYR A 450 11.08 6.23 -15.54
CA TYR A 450 11.77 6.40 -16.81
C TYR A 450 11.08 5.62 -17.94
N THR A 451 10.59 4.40 -17.66
CA THR A 451 9.83 3.62 -18.66
C THR A 451 8.54 4.34 -19.04
N HIS A 452 7.81 4.92 -18.08
CA HIS A 452 6.64 5.76 -18.35
C HIS A 452 7.02 6.97 -19.26
N ALA A 453 8.06 7.71 -18.89
CA ALA A 453 8.53 8.86 -19.68
C ALA A 453 8.96 8.47 -21.10
N ARG A 454 9.55 7.26 -21.27
CA ARG A 454 9.87 6.70 -22.59
C ARG A 454 8.61 6.47 -23.42
N CYS A 455 7.55 5.86 -22.84
CA CYS A 455 6.27 5.71 -23.52
C CYS A 455 5.73 7.08 -23.99
N CYS A 456 5.71 8.06 -23.08
CA CYS A 456 5.27 9.43 -23.38
C CYS A 456 6.10 10.07 -24.50
N SER A 457 7.43 9.85 -24.52
CA SER A 457 8.31 10.38 -25.56
C SER A 457 8.01 9.79 -26.93
N VAL A 458 7.78 8.48 -27.01
CA VAL A 458 7.41 7.79 -28.26
C VAL A 458 6.09 8.33 -28.80
N LEU A 459 5.06 8.40 -27.96
CA LEU A 459 3.74 8.91 -28.34
C LEU A 459 3.80 10.37 -28.81
N ARG A 460 4.57 11.20 -28.14
CA ARG A 460 4.76 12.61 -28.50
C ARG A 460 5.47 12.77 -29.85
N LYS A 461 6.46 11.91 -30.17
CA LYS A 461 7.15 11.91 -31.46
C LYS A 461 6.25 11.46 -32.60
N ALA A 462 5.35 10.52 -32.33
CA ALA A 462 4.41 10.01 -33.31
C ALA A 462 3.26 10.99 -33.62
N GLY A 463 2.89 11.83 -32.66
CA GLY A 463 1.67 12.64 -32.75
C GLY A 463 0.40 11.80 -32.52
N SER A 464 -0.60 11.99 -33.37
CA SER A 464 -1.84 11.19 -33.33
C SER A 464 -1.68 9.89 -34.13
N TYR A 465 -2.38 8.85 -33.67
CA TYR A 465 -2.53 7.58 -34.38
C TYR A 465 -4.02 7.18 -34.41
N ASP A 466 -4.42 6.44 -35.46
CA ASP A 466 -5.80 5.93 -35.57
C ASP A 466 -5.87 4.48 -35.09
N ILE A 467 -6.58 4.25 -33.98
CA ILE A 467 -6.79 2.93 -33.41
C ILE A 467 -7.52 1.96 -34.38
N ASN A 468 -8.35 2.49 -35.28
CA ASN A 468 -9.08 1.68 -36.26
C ASN A 468 -8.21 1.23 -37.43
N ALA A 469 -7.05 1.86 -37.61
CA ALA A 469 -6.09 1.52 -38.66
C ALA A 469 -5.04 0.48 -38.22
N MET A 470 -5.14 -0.07 -37.02
CA MET A 470 -4.17 -1.05 -36.51
C MET A 470 -4.08 -2.29 -37.38
N ASP A 471 -2.86 -2.69 -37.76
CA ASP A 471 -2.60 -3.98 -38.38
C ASP A 471 -2.51 -5.10 -37.34
N PRO A 472 -3.51 -6.02 -37.25
CA PRO A 472 -3.51 -7.09 -36.29
C PRO A 472 -2.37 -8.11 -36.47
N SER A 473 -1.74 -8.18 -37.66
CA SER A 473 -0.61 -9.09 -37.91
C SER A 473 0.57 -8.83 -36.96
N CYS A 474 0.70 -7.57 -36.49
CA CYS A 474 1.71 -7.16 -35.50
C CYS A 474 1.51 -7.76 -34.10
N PHE A 475 0.36 -8.39 -33.82
CA PHE A 475 0.02 -8.91 -32.50
C PHE A 475 0.50 -10.34 -32.25
N ALA A 476 1.04 -11.00 -33.27
CA ALA A 476 1.44 -12.41 -33.21
C ALA A 476 2.82 -12.64 -32.55
N ASP A 477 3.69 -11.61 -32.49
CA ASP A 477 5.03 -11.76 -31.94
C ASP A 477 5.03 -11.93 -30.41
N ASP A 478 6.04 -12.64 -29.87
CA ASP A 478 6.11 -12.99 -28.47
C ASP A 478 6.33 -11.79 -27.55
N ALA A 479 7.01 -10.74 -27.99
CA ALA A 479 7.23 -9.53 -27.18
C ALA A 479 5.92 -8.76 -27.01
N THR A 480 5.14 -8.62 -28.07
CA THR A 480 3.80 -8.04 -28.07
C THR A 480 2.84 -8.83 -27.15
N ALA A 481 2.80 -10.16 -27.32
CA ALA A 481 1.95 -11.02 -26.50
C ALA A 481 2.33 -10.97 -25.03
N SER A 482 3.63 -10.92 -24.71
CA SER A 482 4.13 -10.80 -23.32
C SER A 482 3.73 -9.47 -22.70
N LEU A 483 3.85 -8.36 -23.45
CA LEU A 483 3.41 -7.04 -22.98
C LEU A 483 1.90 -7.01 -22.72
N ALA A 484 1.10 -7.51 -23.64
CA ALA A 484 -0.35 -7.57 -23.48
C ALA A 484 -0.76 -8.45 -22.27
N LYS A 485 -0.07 -9.59 -22.05
CA LYS A 485 -0.29 -10.44 -20.86
C LYS A 485 0.01 -9.70 -19.55
N ALA A 486 1.12 -8.98 -19.46
CA ALA A 486 1.47 -8.19 -18.29
C ALA A 486 0.44 -7.08 -18.02
N ILE A 487 0.02 -6.36 -19.07
CA ILE A 487 -1.03 -5.34 -18.97
C ILE A 487 -2.35 -5.95 -18.51
N ALA A 488 -2.80 -7.05 -19.12
CA ALA A 488 -4.06 -7.71 -18.79
C ALA A 488 -4.12 -8.28 -17.35
N ALA A 489 -2.96 -8.63 -16.77
CA ALA A 489 -2.85 -9.14 -15.41
C ALA A 489 -2.98 -8.04 -14.34
N PHE A 490 -2.73 -6.78 -14.69
CA PHE A 490 -2.65 -5.67 -13.74
C PHE A 490 -3.91 -5.47 -12.88
N PRO A 491 -5.17 -5.48 -13.41
CA PRO A 491 -6.36 -5.33 -12.57
C PRO A 491 -6.50 -6.42 -11.50
N ALA A 492 -6.12 -7.67 -11.83
CA ALA A 492 -6.13 -8.77 -10.86
C ALA A 492 -5.07 -8.57 -9.76
N ALA A 493 -3.92 -7.99 -10.10
CA ALA A 493 -2.88 -7.64 -9.13
C ALA A 493 -3.37 -6.55 -8.15
N VAL A 494 -4.13 -5.55 -8.62
CA VAL A 494 -4.72 -4.53 -7.75
C VAL A 494 -5.71 -5.15 -6.75
N MET A 495 -6.57 -6.05 -7.20
CA MET A 495 -7.50 -6.78 -6.31
C MET A 495 -6.75 -7.66 -5.29
N ALA A 496 -5.73 -8.40 -5.73
CA ALA A 496 -4.93 -9.25 -4.85
C ALA A 496 -4.15 -8.42 -3.80
N ALA A 497 -3.70 -7.21 -4.15
CA ALA A 497 -3.03 -6.32 -3.23
C ALA A 497 -3.96 -5.85 -2.09
N ALA A 498 -5.23 -5.57 -2.39
CA ALA A 498 -6.23 -5.24 -1.37
C ALA A 498 -6.62 -6.46 -0.52
N GLU A 499 -6.80 -7.63 -1.14
CA GLU A 499 -7.16 -8.85 -0.43
C GLU A 499 -6.10 -9.25 0.61
N LYS A 500 -4.81 -9.12 0.24
CA LYS A 500 -3.67 -9.48 1.09
C LYS A 500 -3.12 -8.32 1.91
N ASN A 501 -3.61 -7.12 1.72
CA ASN A 501 -3.04 -5.88 2.26
C ASN A 501 -1.53 -5.75 1.98
N GLU A 502 -1.12 -6.04 0.73
CA GLU A 502 0.28 -6.12 0.27
C GLU A 502 0.52 -5.22 -0.96
N PRO A 503 0.90 -3.95 -0.78
CA PRO A 503 1.16 -3.03 -1.89
C PRO A 503 2.22 -3.51 -2.89
N TYR A 504 3.20 -4.32 -2.43
CA TYR A 504 4.28 -4.81 -3.29
C TYR A 504 3.75 -5.59 -4.51
N ILE A 505 2.55 -6.17 -4.43
CA ILE A 505 1.93 -6.88 -5.54
C ILE A 505 1.68 -5.92 -6.71
N VAL A 506 1.24 -4.70 -6.43
CA VAL A 506 1.07 -3.64 -7.45
C VAL A 506 2.44 -3.18 -7.98
N SER A 507 3.42 -2.96 -7.10
CA SER A 507 4.78 -2.57 -7.52
C SER A 507 5.39 -3.59 -8.48
N ARG A 508 5.25 -4.89 -8.19
CA ARG A 508 5.76 -5.97 -9.04
C ARG A 508 5.01 -6.06 -10.36
N ALA A 509 3.67 -6.00 -10.35
CA ALA A 509 2.89 -6.00 -11.58
C ALA A 509 3.24 -4.79 -12.47
N THR A 510 3.47 -3.62 -11.88
CA THR A 510 3.94 -2.43 -12.61
C THR A 510 5.32 -2.68 -13.23
N MET A 511 6.23 -3.29 -12.47
CA MET A 511 7.58 -3.63 -12.96
C MET A 511 7.54 -4.67 -14.09
N GLU A 512 6.65 -5.66 -14.02
CA GLU A 512 6.44 -6.63 -15.09
C GLU A 512 6.01 -5.94 -16.39
N VAL A 513 5.09 -4.97 -16.31
CA VAL A 513 4.70 -4.15 -17.48
C VAL A 513 5.90 -3.35 -18.02
N CYS A 514 6.69 -2.72 -17.13
CA CYS A 514 7.89 -1.98 -17.55
C CYS A 514 8.90 -2.87 -18.26
N THR A 515 9.18 -4.05 -17.73
CA THR A 515 10.13 -5.01 -18.30
C THR A 515 9.63 -5.53 -19.67
N ALA A 516 8.35 -5.89 -19.73
CA ALA A 516 7.74 -6.36 -20.98
C ALA A 516 7.72 -5.25 -22.05
N PHE A 517 7.41 -4.00 -21.68
CA PHE A 517 7.45 -2.86 -22.59
C PHE A 517 8.86 -2.58 -23.11
N ASN A 518 9.88 -2.58 -22.24
CA ASN A 518 11.25 -2.35 -22.67
C ASN A 518 11.75 -3.45 -23.62
N LYS A 519 11.35 -4.72 -23.40
CA LYS A 519 11.60 -5.81 -24.37
C LYS A 519 10.88 -5.57 -25.69
N PHE A 520 9.60 -5.22 -25.67
CA PHE A 520 8.81 -4.88 -26.84
C PHE A 520 9.44 -3.71 -27.62
N TYR A 521 9.83 -2.64 -26.93
CA TYR A 521 10.48 -1.47 -27.49
C TYR A 521 11.81 -1.81 -28.19
N PHE A 522 12.59 -2.72 -27.61
CA PHE A 522 13.86 -3.18 -28.16
C PHE A 522 13.67 -4.06 -29.42
N CYS A 523 12.68 -4.95 -29.39
CA CYS A 523 12.42 -5.90 -30.50
C CYS A 523 11.67 -5.28 -31.69
N ASN A 524 10.95 -4.17 -31.46
CA ASN A 524 10.03 -3.59 -32.46
C ASN A 524 10.32 -2.12 -32.71
N GLN A 525 10.53 -1.72 -33.97
CA GLN A 525 10.53 -0.32 -34.35
C GLN A 525 9.10 0.21 -34.28
N ILE A 526 8.76 1.08 -33.32
CA ILE A 526 7.38 1.49 -33.07
C ILE A 526 6.81 2.37 -34.15
N ILE A 527 7.58 3.37 -34.63
CA ILE A 527 7.21 4.27 -35.70
C ILE A 527 7.86 3.77 -36.97
N THR A 528 7.08 3.35 -37.97
CA THR A 528 7.50 2.81 -39.27
C THR A 528 6.83 3.58 -40.39
N GLU A 529 7.20 3.28 -41.67
CA GLU A 529 6.53 3.82 -42.85
C GLU A 529 5.11 3.27 -43.01
N ASP A 530 4.85 2.07 -42.50
CA ASP A 530 3.51 1.48 -42.49
C ASP A 530 2.67 2.07 -41.35
N ALA A 531 1.60 2.77 -41.74
CA ALA A 531 0.72 3.44 -40.79
C ALA A 531 -0.06 2.45 -39.89
N GLY A 532 -0.44 1.26 -40.41
CA GLY A 532 -1.16 0.23 -39.67
C GLY A 532 -0.28 -0.42 -38.62
N VAL A 533 0.97 -0.75 -38.98
CA VAL A 533 1.99 -1.28 -38.07
C VAL A 533 2.29 -0.25 -36.98
N SER A 534 2.50 1.01 -37.36
CA SER A 534 2.75 2.10 -36.40
C SER A 534 1.57 2.29 -35.44
N ALA A 535 0.33 2.30 -35.95
CA ALA A 535 -0.87 2.44 -35.14
C ALA A 535 -0.99 1.32 -34.08
N ALA A 536 -0.76 0.05 -34.47
CA ALA A 536 -0.80 -1.09 -33.58
C ALA A 536 0.25 -0.99 -32.44
N ARG A 537 1.49 -0.62 -32.79
CA ARG A 537 2.59 -0.50 -31.84
C ARG A 537 2.47 0.72 -30.93
N LEU A 538 1.90 1.81 -31.44
CA LEU A 538 1.59 3.00 -30.64
C LEU A 538 0.45 2.73 -29.64
N ALA A 539 -0.59 1.99 -30.05
CA ALA A 539 -1.66 1.57 -29.15
C ALA A 539 -1.14 0.73 -27.98
N LEU A 540 -0.20 -0.21 -28.25
CA LEU A 540 0.49 -0.99 -27.20
C LEU A 540 1.34 -0.11 -26.29
N THR A 541 2.04 0.88 -26.85
CA THR A 541 2.83 1.85 -26.08
C THR A 541 1.94 2.70 -25.18
N ASP A 542 0.78 3.13 -25.67
CA ASP A 542 -0.17 3.93 -24.90
C ASP A 542 -0.84 3.09 -23.78
N ALA A 543 -1.20 1.84 -24.08
CA ALA A 543 -1.70 0.92 -23.06
C ALA A 543 -0.68 0.64 -21.96
N ALA A 544 0.60 0.50 -22.30
CA ALA A 544 1.69 0.36 -21.33
C ALA A 544 1.84 1.64 -20.48
N ARG A 545 1.84 2.82 -21.11
CA ARG A 545 1.88 4.14 -20.44
C ARG A 545 0.76 4.28 -19.41
N ILE A 546 -0.48 4.00 -19.81
CA ILE A 546 -1.67 4.07 -18.95
C ILE A 546 -1.49 3.14 -17.73
N THR A 547 -1.09 1.90 -17.98
CA THR A 547 -0.96 0.88 -16.93
C THR A 547 0.16 1.23 -15.94
N ILE A 548 1.33 1.66 -16.44
CA ILE A 548 2.47 2.08 -15.61
C ILE A 548 2.10 3.32 -14.78
N LYS A 549 1.46 4.33 -15.40
CA LYS A 549 0.98 5.54 -14.70
C LYS A 549 0.05 5.18 -13.53
N LYS A 550 -0.91 4.27 -13.78
CA LYS A 550 -1.83 3.79 -12.76
C LYS A 550 -1.10 3.04 -11.64
N GLY A 551 -0.19 2.16 -11.98
CA GLY A 551 0.60 1.42 -10.99
C GLY A 551 1.45 2.34 -10.12
N LEU A 552 2.14 3.32 -10.70
CA LEU A 552 2.90 4.34 -9.98
C LEU A 552 2.00 5.14 -9.03
N TYR A 553 0.83 5.59 -9.51
CA TYR A 553 -0.16 6.29 -8.68
C TYR A 553 -0.60 5.47 -7.47
N LEU A 554 -0.92 4.18 -7.66
CA LEU A 554 -1.41 3.31 -6.58
C LEU A 554 -0.37 3.08 -5.48
N VAL A 555 0.91 3.12 -5.84
CA VAL A 555 2.02 3.00 -4.87
C VAL A 555 2.56 4.36 -4.40
N GLY A 556 1.86 5.44 -4.69
CA GLY A 556 2.17 6.77 -4.16
C GLY A 556 3.23 7.55 -4.94
N LEU A 557 3.62 7.10 -6.15
CA LEU A 557 4.60 7.78 -6.98
C LEU A 557 3.93 8.68 -8.02
N GLN A 558 4.63 9.73 -8.41
CA GLN A 558 4.31 10.53 -9.59
C GLN A 558 4.84 9.83 -10.85
N ALA A 559 4.22 10.09 -11.99
CA ALA A 559 4.59 9.54 -13.29
C ALA A 559 5.03 10.69 -14.22
N PRO A 560 6.31 11.13 -14.18
CA PRO A 560 6.79 12.18 -15.04
C PRO A 560 6.66 11.79 -16.52
N GLU A 561 6.30 12.77 -17.37
CA GLU A 561 6.18 12.53 -18.81
C GLU A 561 7.50 12.73 -19.58
N ARG A 562 8.47 13.31 -18.88
CA ARG A 562 9.84 13.58 -19.38
C ARG A 562 10.84 13.26 -18.29
N MET A 563 11.94 12.66 -18.67
CA MET A 563 13.09 12.40 -17.80
C MET A 563 14.39 12.47 -18.61
#